data_02e9ca27b94db98b515541ac68d3d285
#
_entry.id   02e9ca27b94db98b515541ac68d3d285
#
_cell.length_a   1.000
_cell.length_b   1.000
_cell.length_c   1.000
_cell.angle_alpha   90.00
_cell.angle_beta   90.00
_cell.angle_gamma   90.00
#
_symmetry.space_group_name_H-M   'P 1'
#
loop_
_entity.id
_entity.type
_entity.pdbx_description
1 polymer ?
#
loop_
_entity_poly.entity_id
_entity_poly.type
_entity_poly.pdbx_seq_one_letter_code
_entity_poly.pdbx_strand_id
1 'polypeptide(L)'
;MPLWTLHHSPGALSDEDRRELAAAITDLYPILPRFYVGVVFVEASAGSLYIGGERADRFVRISVAHIARTLPGPEARTRWMDRVHRALVPFMAARGLGWELHIDETPMDLWSIQGLRPPPPDSAAEQRWIRENRPSSYEAEPAVGTG
;
A
#
# COMPACT_ATOMS: atom_id res chain seq x y z
N MET A 1 -0.45 -8.05 1.74
CA MET A 1 0.48 -6.91 1.73
C MET A 1 -0.12 -5.79 0.92
N PRO A 2 -0.38 -4.65 1.49
CA PRO A 2 -0.57 -3.47 0.67
C PRO A 2 0.77 -3.16 -0.02
N LEU A 3 0.82 -3.34 -1.33
CA LEU A 3 1.97 -2.95 -2.14
C LEU A 3 1.63 -1.66 -2.89
N TRP A 4 2.35 -0.61 -2.56
CA TRP A 4 2.26 0.69 -3.22
C TRP A 4 3.36 0.81 -4.26
N THR A 5 2.99 1.06 -5.49
CA THR A 5 3.94 1.34 -6.57
C THR A 5 3.72 2.76 -7.07
N LEU A 6 4.75 3.60 -6.94
CA LEU A 6 4.71 5.00 -7.34
C LEU A 6 5.64 5.21 -8.52
N HIS A 7 5.06 5.33 -9.72
CA HIS A 7 5.80 5.78 -10.89
C HIS A 7 5.79 7.31 -10.90
N HIS A 8 6.96 7.92 -11.01
CA HIS A 8 7.05 9.38 -10.97
C HIS A 8 8.00 9.92 -12.03
N SER A 9 7.74 11.16 -12.44
CA SER A 9 8.61 11.91 -13.36
C SER A 9 10.02 12.07 -12.75
N PRO A 10 11.06 12.20 -13.57
CA PRO A 10 12.42 12.41 -13.09
C PRO A 10 12.51 13.60 -12.12
N GLY A 11 13.14 13.38 -10.97
CA GLY A 11 13.34 14.40 -9.95
C GLY A 11 12.10 14.87 -9.20
N ALA A 12 10.92 14.26 -9.42
CA ALA A 12 9.69 14.65 -8.73
C ALA A 12 9.73 14.37 -7.22
N LEU A 13 10.40 13.31 -6.80
CA LEU A 13 10.58 12.91 -5.42
C LEU A 13 12.07 12.71 -5.11
N SER A 14 12.59 13.43 -4.12
CA SER A 14 13.94 13.21 -3.60
C SER A 14 14.04 11.91 -2.78
N ASP A 15 15.25 11.51 -2.42
CA ASP A 15 15.45 10.34 -1.54
C ASP A 15 14.82 10.56 -0.15
N GLU A 16 14.85 11.79 0.36
CA GLU A 16 14.19 12.15 1.62
C GLU A 16 12.66 12.06 1.48
N ASP A 17 12.10 12.60 0.40
CA ASP A 17 10.68 12.49 0.09
C ASP A 17 10.22 11.04 0.05
N ARG A 18 10.99 10.17 -0.58
CA ARG A 18 10.69 8.74 -0.66
C ARG A 18 10.66 8.08 0.71
N ARG A 19 11.64 8.39 1.59
CA ARG A 19 11.67 7.85 2.96
C ARG A 19 10.49 8.32 3.79
N GLU A 20 10.20 9.60 3.77
CA GLU A 20 9.09 10.19 4.53
C GLU A 20 7.74 9.69 4.01
N LEU A 21 7.58 9.62 2.69
CA LEU A 21 6.36 9.13 2.06
C LEU A 21 6.16 7.63 2.34
N ALA A 22 7.20 6.81 2.30
CA ALA A 22 7.11 5.39 2.66
C ALA A 22 6.70 5.21 4.12
N ALA A 23 7.21 6.04 5.04
CA ALA A 23 6.79 6.03 6.43
C ALA A 23 5.33 6.45 6.58
N ALA A 24 4.90 7.53 5.93
CA ALA A 24 3.52 8.01 5.97
C ALA A 24 2.52 6.97 5.40
N ILE A 25 2.89 6.29 4.31
CA ILE A 25 2.10 5.19 3.74
C ILE A 25 2.00 4.03 4.73
N THR A 26 3.10 3.64 5.36
CA THR A 26 3.11 2.56 6.34
C THR A 26 2.22 2.86 7.53
N ASP A 27 2.20 4.11 7.99
CA ASP A 27 1.37 4.56 9.12
C ASP A 27 -0.14 4.60 8.81
N LEU A 28 -0.53 4.46 7.54
CA LEU A 28 -1.95 4.26 7.16
C LEU A 28 -2.50 2.90 7.66
N TYR A 29 -1.62 1.95 7.99
CA TYR A 29 -1.96 0.57 8.32
C TYR A 29 -1.59 0.19 9.77
N PRO A 30 -2.10 0.89 10.79
CA PRO A 30 -1.67 0.69 12.18
C PRO A 30 -2.05 -0.68 12.76
N ILE A 31 -3.05 -1.35 12.16
CA ILE A 31 -3.54 -2.66 12.60
C ILE A 31 -2.83 -3.85 11.94
N LEU A 32 -1.91 -3.60 11.01
CA LEU A 32 -1.18 -4.64 10.30
C LEU A 32 0.26 -4.75 10.81
N PRO A 33 0.89 -5.92 10.70
CA PRO A 33 2.34 -6.00 10.83
C PRO A 33 3.01 -5.00 9.87
N ARG A 34 3.97 -4.22 10.34
CA ARG A 34 4.61 -3.19 9.50
C ARG A 34 5.26 -3.78 8.26
N PHE A 35 5.83 -4.98 8.34
CA PHE A 35 6.43 -5.65 7.19
C PHE A 35 5.42 -6.09 6.11
N TYR A 36 4.11 -6.00 6.38
CA TYR A 36 3.08 -6.22 5.35
C TYR A 36 3.05 -5.08 4.32
N VAL A 37 3.49 -3.88 4.68
CA VAL A 37 3.40 -2.71 3.81
C VAL A 37 4.65 -2.60 2.96
N GLY A 38 4.50 -2.75 1.66
CA GLY A 38 5.56 -2.52 0.69
C GLY A 38 5.35 -1.20 -0.05
N VAL A 39 6.43 -0.47 -0.30
CA VAL A 39 6.43 0.75 -1.12
C VAL A 39 7.58 0.68 -2.11
N VAL A 40 7.26 0.82 -3.38
CA VAL A 40 8.23 0.82 -4.47
C VAL A 40 8.13 2.14 -5.22
N PHE A 41 9.25 2.80 -5.39
CA PHE A 41 9.35 4.00 -6.22
C PHE A 41 10.03 3.63 -7.54
N VAL A 42 9.41 4.03 -8.64
CA VAL A 42 9.92 3.82 -9.99
C VAL A 42 10.04 5.17 -10.68
N GLU A 43 11.26 5.68 -10.76
CA GLU A 43 11.51 6.88 -11.54
C GLU A 43 11.43 6.57 -13.02
N ALA A 44 10.52 7.22 -13.72
CA ALA A 44 10.37 7.07 -15.16
C ALA A 44 11.54 7.77 -15.89
N SER A 45 11.98 7.20 -17.00
CA SER A 45 12.94 7.89 -17.88
C SER A 45 12.36 9.21 -18.39
N ALA A 46 13.22 10.20 -18.60
CA ALA A 46 12.79 11.48 -19.13
C ALA A 46 12.01 11.30 -20.45
N GLY A 47 10.83 11.91 -20.54
CA GLY A 47 9.97 11.82 -21.70
C GLY A 47 9.25 10.48 -21.89
N SER A 48 9.16 9.63 -20.85
CA SER A 48 8.46 8.34 -20.93
C SER A 48 7.09 8.33 -20.24
N LEU A 49 6.70 9.39 -19.54
CA LEU A 49 5.41 9.48 -18.85
C LEU A 49 4.51 10.49 -19.56
N TYR A 50 3.34 10.03 -19.97
CA TYR A 50 2.34 10.81 -20.71
C TYR A 50 0.99 10.71 -20.05
N ILE A 51 0.26 11.81 -19.97
CA ILE A 51 -1.12 11.89 -19.48
C ILE A 51 -1.95 12.60 -20.54
N GLY A 52 -3.05 11.97 -20.97
CA GLY A 52 -3.90 12.54 -22.02
C GLY A 52 -3.20 12.76 -23.36
N GLY A 53 -2.12 12.03 -23.63
CA GLY A 53 -1.30 12.20 -24.85
C GLY A 53 -0.22 13.28 -24.73
N GLU A 54 -0.18 14.03 -23.64
CA GLU A 54 0.81 15.07 -23.39
C GLU A 54 1.89 14.60 -22.41
N ARG A 55 3.11 15.05 -22.61
CA ARG A 55 4.24 14.74 -21.72
C ARG A 55 3.97 15.28 -20.30
N ALA A 56 4.15 14.44 -19.30
CA ALA A 56 3.94 14.79 -17.90
C ALA A 56 5.31 14.80 -17.17
N ASP A 57 5.88 15.98 -17.00
CA ASP A 57 7.21 16.16 -16.38
C ASP A 57 7.14 16.36 -14.85
N ARG A 58 5.95 16.52 -14.29
CA ARG A 58 5.71 16.71 -12.84
C ARG A 58 4.48 15.92 -12.40
N PHE A 59 4.60 14.60 -12.45
CA PHE A 59 3.47 13.71 -12.20
C PHE A 59 3.88 12.46 -11.42
N VAL A 60 2.96 11.97 -10.58
CA VAL A 60 3.10 10.71 -9.85
C VAL A 60 1.87 9.84 -10.10
N ARG A 61 2.08 8.66 -10.64
CA ARG A 61 1.04 7.64 -10.83
C ARG A 61 1.19 6.55 -9.78
N ILE A 62 0.16 6.38 -8.97
CA ILE A 62 0.17 5.46 -7.85
C ILE A 62 -0.78 4.30 -8.12
N SER A 63 -0.31 3.08 -7.98
CA SER A 63 -1.13 1.88 -7.96
C SER A 63 -0.94 1.14 -6.63
N VAL A 64 -2.04 0.69 -6.04
CA VAL A 64 -2.00 -0.03 -4.77
C VAL A 64 -2.65 -1.39 -4.95
N ALA A 65 -1.85 -2.45 -4.79
CA ALA A 65 -2.39 -3.80 -4.63
C ALA A 65 -2.74 -4.00 -3.14
N HIS A 66 -4.03 -3.97 -2.83
CA HIS A 66 -4.53 -4.03 -1.46
C HIS A 66 -4.89 -5.47 -1.10
N ILE A 67 -4.24 -6.00 -0.08
CA ILE A 67 -4.43 -7.36 0.43
C ILE A 67 -4.48 -7.27 1.96
N ALA A 68 -4.82 -8.34 2.64
CA ALA A 68 -4.93 -8.48 4.09
C ALA A 68 -6.21 -7.91 4.71
N ARG A 69 -6.78 -6.88 4.15
CA ARG A 69 -8.10 -6.34 4.54
C ARG A 69 -8.84 -5.89 3.29
N THR A 70 -10.15 -5.99 3.33
CA THR A 70 -11.06 -5.47 2.30
C THR A 70 -11.74 -4.20 2.78
N LEU A 71 -12.16 -3.38 1.84
CA LEU A 71 -12.92 -2.16 2.10
C LEU A 71 -14.39 -2.42 1.80
N PRO A 72 -15.20 -2.80 2.82
CA PRO A 72 -16.58 -3.20 2.59
C PRO A 72 -17.46 -2.00 2.29
N GLY A 73 -17.95 -1.93 1.07
CA GLY A 73 -18.92 -0.96 0.62
C GLY A 73 -18.41 0.47 0.40
N PRO A 74 -19.26 1.33 -0.14
CA PRO A 74 -18.87 2.68 -0.58
C PRO A 74 -18.37 3.59 0.54
N GLU A 75 -19.00 3.54 1.71
CA GLU A 75 -18.64 4.40 2.83
C GLU A 75 -17.24 4.10 3.39
N ALA A 76 -16.89 2.81 3.52
CA ALA A 76 -15.56 2.43 3.96
C ALA A 76 -14.49 2.84 2.94
N ARG A 77 -14.79 2.73 1.66
CA ARG A 77 -13.91 3.17 0.56
C ARG A 77 -13.70 4.68 0.59
N THR A 78 -14.79 5.46 0.77
CA THR A 78 -14.69 6.92 0.88
C THR A 78 -13.81 7.32 2.06
N ARG A 79 -14.06 6.80 3.27
CA ARG A 79 -13.25 7.10 4.45
C ARG A 79 -11.78 6.72 4.26
N TRP A 80 -11.52 5.60 3.61
CA TRP A 80 -10.15 5.17 3.30
C TRP A 80 -9.47 6.14 2.34
N MET A 81 -10.14 6.49 1.24
CA MET A 81 -9.61 7.43 0.25
C MET A 81 -9.32 8.80 0.88
N ASP A 82 -10.18 9.29 1.78
CA ASP A 82 -9.94 10.54 2.49
C ASP A 82 -8.68 10.48 3.38
N ARG A 83 -8.43 9.34 4.03
CA ARG A 83 -7.19 9.14 4.79
C ARG A 83 -5.96 9.12 3.89
N VAL A 84 -6.05 8.41 2.79
CA VAL A 84 -4.98 8.34 1.78
C VAL A 84 -4.68 9.74 1.24
N HIS A 85 -5.70 10.49 0.83
CA HIS A 85 -5.51 11.85 0.30
C HIS A 85 -4.82 12.76 1.33
N ARG A 86 -5.26 12.74 2.59
CA ARG A 86 -4.60 13.53 3.64
C ARG A 86 -3.13 13.18 3.83
N ALA A 87 -2.77 11.92 3.74
CA ALA A 87 -1.38 11.48 3.85
C ALA A 87 -0.52 11.91 2.65
N LEU A 88 -1.11 11.96 1.45
CA LEU A 88 -0.39 12.27 0.21
C LEU A 88 -0.25 13.77 -0.09
N VAL A 89 -1.20 14.61 0.37
CA VAL A 89 -1.21 16.05 0.08
C VAL A 89 0.14 16.75 0.34
N PRO A 90 0.85 16.52 1.45
CA PRO A 90 2.14 17.19 1.71
C PRO A 90 3.22 16.86 0.66
N PHE A 91 3.12 15.68 0.04
CA PHE A 91 4.11 15.21 -0.95
C PHE A 91 3.72 15.50 -2.39
N MET A 92 2.44 15.69 -2.65
CA MET A 92 1.88 15.85 -4.00
C MET A 92 1.38 17.27 -4.23
N ALA A 93 0.18 17.59 -3.78
CA ALA A 93 -0.46 18.87 -4.04
C ALA A 93 0.34 20.06 -3.49
N ALA A 94 0.90 19.96 -2.29
CA ALA A 94 1.72 21.03 -1.70
C ALA A 94 3.01 21.32 -2.49
N ARG A 95 3.45 20.39 -3.35
CA ARG A 95 4.62 20.54 -4.21
C ARG A 95 4.28 20.85 -5.66
N GLY A 96 3.00 21.01 -5.96
CA GLY A 96 2.52 21.28 -7.32
C GLY A 96 2.73 20.10 -8.27
N LEU A 97 2.73 18.86 -7.77
CA LEU A 97 2.75 17.65 -8.57
C LEU A 97 1.33 17.29 -8.99
N GLY A 98 1.15 16.95 -10.28
CA GLY A 98 -0.02 16.20 -10.71
C GLY A 98 0.08 14.77 -10.18
N TRP A 99 -1.05 14.17 -9.83
CA TRP A 99 -1.05 12.80 -9.32
C TRP A 99 -2.41 12.15 -9.43
N GLU A 100 -2.40 10.84 -9.53
CA GLU A 100 -3.59 10.01 -9.42
C GLU A 100 -3.26 8.67 -8.79
N LEU A 101 -4.25 8.04 -8.19
CA LEU A 101 -4.10 6.70 -7.65
C LEU A 101 -5.34 5.86 -7.89
N HIS A 102 -5.12 4.55 -7.91
CA HIS A 102 -6.18 3.56 -7.79
C HIS A 102 -5.77 2.43 -6.86
N ILE A 103 -6.75 1.71 -6.36
CA ILE A 103 -6.58 0.58 -5.46
C ILE A 103 -7.27 -0.63 -6.05
N ASP A 104 -6.51 -1.71 -6.21
CA ASP A 104 -7.02 -3.04 -6.55
C ASP A 104 -7.03 -3.90 -5.29
N GLU A 105 -8.12 -4.60 -5.04
CA GLU A 105 -8.20 -5.52 -3.91
C GLU A 105 -7.95 -6.95 -4.38
N THR A 106 -7.01 -7.64 -3.74
CA THR A 106 -6.69 -9.04 -3.98
C THR A 106 -7.19 -9.90 -2.81
N PRO A 107 -7.88 -11.01 -3.06
CA PRO A 107 -8.26 -11.95 -2.01
C PRO A 107 -7.04 -12.43 -1.21
N MET A 108 -7.19 -12.52 0.11
CA MET A 108 -6.08 -12.87 1.01
C MET A 108 -5.54 -14.28 0.80
N ASP A 109 -6.36 -15.21 0.34
CA ASP A 109 -5.98 -16.59 0.01
C ASP A 109 -5.10 -16.72 -1.24
N LEU A 110 -4.98 -15.65 -2.03
CA LEU A 110 -4.03 -15.54 -3.15
C LEU A 110 -2.68 -14.92 -2.76
N TRP A 111 -2.39 -14.83 -1.48
CA TRP A 111 -1.18 -14.20 -0.96
C TRP A 111 -0.32 -15.17 -0.16
N SER A 112 1.00 -15.13 -0.40
CA SER A 112 2.00 -15.91 0.31
C SER A 112 3.19 -15.03 0.67
N ILE A 113 3.72 -15.19 1.86
CA ILE A 113 4.93 -14.50 2.33
C ILE A 113 5.97 -15.55 2.68
N GLN A 114 7.07 -15.59 1.92
CA GLN A 114 8.15 -16.57 2.11
C GLN A 114 7.65 -18.02 2.18
N GLY A 115 6.62 -18.35 1.38
CA GLY A 115 5.98 -19.66 1.39
C GLY A 115 4.96 -19.91 2.49
N LEU A 116 4.77 -18.94 3.40
CA LEU A 116 3.76 -19.03 4.46
C LEU A 116 2.46 -18.35 4.02
N ARG A 117 1.34 -18.95 4.36
CA ARG A 117 0.06 -18.27 4.31
C ARG A 117 0.00 -17.25 5.45
N PRO A 118 -0.39 -15.99 5.18
CA PRO A 118 -0.59 -15.04 6.25
C PRO A 118 -1.68 -15.52 7.21
N PRO A 119 -1.52 -15.31 8.52
CA PRO A 119 -2.52 -15.73 9.50
C PRO A 119 -3.83 -14.96 9.31
N PRO A 120 -4.95 -15.54 9.73
CA PRO A 120 -6.24 -14.86 9.69
C PRO A 120 -6.19 -13.52 10.42
N PRO A 121 -6.96 -12.52 9.96
CA PRO A 121 -7.09 -11.24 10.64
C PRO A 121 -7.43 -11.41 12.13
N ASP A 122 -6.79 -10.60 12.97
CA ASP A 122 -7.00 -10.52 14.41
C ASP A 122 -6.66 -11.81 15.19
N SER A 123 -6.07 -12.82 14.53
CA SER A 123 -5.63 -14.07 15.18
C SER A 123 -4.42 -13.85 16.09
N ALA A 124 -4.21 -14.77 17.03
CA ALA A 124 -3.02 -14.78 17.89
C ALA A 124 -1.71 -14.83 17.08
N ALA A 125 -1.72 -15.53 15.94
CA ALA A 125 -0.59 -15.61 15.02
C ALA A 125 -0.31 -14.26 14.37
N GLU A 126 -1.33 -13.53 13.92
CA GLU A 126 -1.15 -12.18 13.37
C GLU A 126 -0.62 -11.21 14.43
N GLN A 127 -1.18 -11.26 15.66
CA GLN A 127 -0.70 -10.44 16.78
C GLN A 127 0.79 -10.72 17.10
N ARG A 128 1.21 -11.97 16.98
CA ARG A 128 2.62 -12.32 17.12
C ARG A 128 3.45 -11.71 15.99
N TRP A 129 3.01 -11.80 14.73
CA TRP A 129 3.70 -11.21 13.61
C TRP A 129 3.80 -9.69 13.71
N ILE A 130 2.77 -9.03 14.28
CA ILE A 130 2.83 -7.59 14.59
C ILE A 130 3.96 -7.29 15.58
N ARG A 131 4.00 -8.04 16.72
CA ARG A 131 5.01 -7.79 17.76
C ARG A 131 6.43 -8.10 17.29
N GLU A 132 6.60 -9.18 16.54
CA GLU A 132 7.91 -9.63 16.05
C GLU A 132 8.36 -8.90 14.77
N ASN A 133 7.43 -8.24 14.09
CA ASN A 133 7.61 -7.60 12.78
C ASN A 133 8.30 -8.50 11.74
N ARG A 134 7.90 -9.77 11.69
CA ARG A 134 8.40 -10.77 10.75
C ARG A 134 7.43 -11.93 10.59
N PRO A 135 7.46 -12.63 9.43
CA PRO A 135 6.70 -13.87 9.28
C PRO A 135 7.34 -14.99 10.12
N SER A 136 6.50 -15.85 10.69
CA SER A 136 6.93 -17.06 11.39
C SER A 136 5.87 -18.15 11.26
N SER A 137 6.29 -19.41 11.32
CA SER A 137 5.37 -20.54 11.26
C SER A 137 4.35 -20.50 12.38
N TYR A 138 3.13 -20.89 12.10
CA TYR A 138 2.04 -21.02 13.08
C TYR A 138 1.18 -22.24 12.73
N GLU A 139 0.55 -22.84 13.74
CA GLU A 139 -0.47 -23.85 13.52
C GLU A 139 -1.74 -23.16 13.03
N ALA A 140 -2.23 -23.56 11.86
CA ALA A 140 -3.52 -23.07 11.39
C ALA A 140 -4.60 -23.57 12.36
N GLU A 141 -5.39 -22.67 12.91
CA GLU A 141 -6.60 -23.06 13.66
C GLU A 141 -7.49 -23.90 12.73
N PRO A 142 -8.02 -25.04 13.18
CA PRO A 142 -8.94 -25.81 12.37
C PRO A 142 -10.11 -24.91 11.98
N ALA A 143 -10.47 -24.93 10.70
CA ALA A 143 -11.63 -24.19 10.22
C ALA A 143 -12.82 -24.52 11.13
N VAL A 144 -13.41 -23.49 11.76
CA VAL A 144 -14.63 -23.66 12.55
C VAL A 144 -15.68 -24.16 11.57
N GLY A 145 -15.98 -25.45 11.66
CA GLY A 145 -16.99 -26.08 10.83
C GLY A 145 -18.30 -25.35 11.04
N THR A 146 -18.80 -24.69 10.02
CA THR A 146 -20.21 -24.31 9.95
C THR A 146 -21.01 -25.59 9.87
N GLY A 147 -21.48 -26.05 11.03
CA GLY A 147 -22.52 -27.08 11.11
C GLY A 147 -23.86 -26.55 10.66
#